data_adbc0920c963b8632b2f5b5ea4971477
#
_entry.id   adbc0920c963b8632b2f5b5ea4971477
#
_cell.length_a   1.000
_cell.length_b   1.000
_cell.length_c   1.000
_cell.angle_alpha   90.00
_cell.angle_beta   90.00
_cell.angle_gamma   90.00
#
_symmetry.space_group_name_H-M   'P 1'
#
loop_
_entity.id
_entity.type
_entity.pdbx_description
1 polymer ?
#
loop_
_entity_poly.entity_id
_entity_poly.type
_entity_poly.pdbx_seq_one_letter_code
_entity_poly.pdbx_strand_id
1 'polypeptide(L)'
;MLSKATFKLISSLELKKYRKESGLFVAEGGKCVCDLLECGLKAERVLATEEWLHTHEFKYNTDVTVVSSEELKKASFLQTPQGILALMRQPVHKFDHEAPKNRLCLALDGIQDPGNLGTIVRIADWFGIEEIYCSESCADIYNPKTVQATMGALGRIRIFYTHLPSFLEGIKGTTPVYGTFLDGENMYGKELQNKGLIIMGNEGKGISEECAQHVCERLFIPNYPQERSTSESLNVSTATAIICSEFRRRIL
;
A
#
# COMPACT_ATOMS: atom_id res chain seq x y z
N MET A 1 17.52 15.87 24.11
CA MET A 1 16.20 16.55 24.17
C MET A 1 15.78 16.91 22.75
N LEU A 2 14.58 16.50 22.36
CA LEU A 2 14.04 16.76 21.02
C LEU A 2 13.72 18.26 20.86
N SER A 3 14.18 18.89 19.76
CA SER A 3 13.90 20.31 19.53
C SER A 3 12.40 20.55 19.27
N LYS A 4 11.89 21.71 19.69
CA LYS A 4 10.50 22.13 19.41
C LYS A 4 10.19 22.13 17.90
N ALA A 5 11.17 22.47 17.07
CA ALA A 5 11.02 22.47 15.61
C ALA A 5 10.84 21.05 15.06
N THR A 6 11.65 20.09 15.50
CA THR A 6 11.52 18.67 15.10
C THR A 6 10.17 18.11 15.53
N PHE A 7 9.75 18.38 16.77
CA PHE A 7 8.44 17.95 17.26
C PHE A 7 7.29 18.51 16.41
N LYS A 8 7.33 19.81 16.10
CA LYS A 8 6.33 20.47 15.24
C LYS A 8 6.31 19.87 13.84
N LEU A 9 7.49 19.56 13.27
CA LEU A 9 7.59 18.92 11.96
C LEU A 9 6.92 17.55 11.99
N ILE A 10 7.27 16.66 12.93
CA ILE A 10 6.67 15.32 13.05
C ILE A 10 5.14 15.44 13.16
N SER A 11 4.64 16.24 14.10
CA SER A 11 3.20 16.42 14.30
C SER A 11 2.49 16.93 13.04
N SER A 12 3.12 17.80 12.25
CA SER A 12 2.53 18.30 11.00
C SER A 12 2.36 17.21 9.95
N LEU A 13 3.20 16.17 9.96
CA LEU A 13 3.13 15.06 9.00
C LEU A 13 1.91 14.14 9.19
N GLU A 14 1.09 14.36 10.21
CA GLU A 14 -0.25 13.76 10.29
C GLU A 14 -1.13 14.20 9.12
N LEU A 15 -0.94 15.42 8.61
CA LEU A 15 -1.73 16.02 7.54
C LEU A 15 -1.08 15.81 6.15
N LYS A 16 -1.85 15.33 5.18
CA LYS A 16 -1.42 15.08 3.79
C LYS A 16 -0.72 16.28 3.16
N LYS A 17 -1.23 17.50 3.43
CA LYS A 17 -0.66 18.75 2.91
C LYS A 17 0.83 18.87 3.23
N TYR A 18 1.19 18.71 4.50
CA TYR A 18 2.58 18.89 4.94
C TYR A 18 3.49 17.74 4.48
N ARG A 19 2.97 16.51 4.35
CA ARG A 19 3.72 15.41 3.73
C ARG A 19 4.05 15.71 2.27
N LYS A 20 3.10 16.28 1.53
CA LYS A 20 3.30 16.67 0.13
C LYS A 20 4.29 17.83 -0.01
N GLU A 21 4.21 18.84 0.86
CA GLU A 21 5.10 20.02 0.86
C GLU A 21 6.53 19.67 1.25
N SER A 22 6.71 18.81 2.26
CA SER A 22 8.04 18.44 2.77
C SER A 22 8.68 17.27 2.01
N GLY A 23 7.90 16.43 1.33
CA GLY A 23 8.36 15.18 0.76
C GLY A 23 8.74 14.14 1.82
N LEU A 24 8.22 14.29 3.07
CA LEU A 24 8.52 13.41 4.19
C LEU A 24 7.29 12.63 4.63
N PHE A 25 7.53 11.51 5.31
CA PHE A 25 6.51 10.74 6.03
C PHE A 25 7.11 10.12 7.29
N VAL A 26 6.24 9.65 8.18
CA VAL A 26 6.65 9.01 9.43
C VAL A 26 6.51 7.50 9.30
N ALA A 27 7.57 6.79 9.69
CA ALA A 27 7.56 5.35 9.90
C ALA A 27 7.86 5.05 11.37
N GLU A 28 7.12 4.13 11.97
CA GLU A 28 7.25 3.79 13.38
C GLU A 28 7.36 2.28 13.59
N GLY A 29 8.11 1.91 14.63
CA GLY A 29 8.39 0.52 14.99
C GLY A 29 9.58 -0.08 14.27
N GLY A 30 10.36 -0.89 14.98
CA GLY A 30 11.64 -1.43 14.52
C GLY A 30 11.56 -2.13 13.17
N LYS A 31 10.59 -3.05 13.02
CA LYS A 31 10.41 -3.78 11.77
C LYS A 31 10.13 -2.84 10.59
N CYS A 32 9.18 -1.91 10.73
CA CYS A 32 8.82 -1.01 9.65
C CYS A 32 9.99 -0.10 9.24
N VAL A 33 10.65 0.52 10.22
CA VAL A 33 11.79 1.42 9.97
C VAL A 33 12.95 0.68 9.33
N CYS A 34 13.34 -0.48 9.88
CA CYS A 34 14.45 -1.26 9.35
C CYS A 34 14.18 -1.79 7.94
N ASP A 35 13.01 -2.37 7.68
CA ASP A 35 12.63 -2.87 6.35
C ASP A 35 12.68 -1.75 5.29
N LEU A 36 12.21 -0.54 5.62
CA LEU A 36 12.29 0.61 4.70
C LEU A 36 13.73 1.04 4.42
N LEU A 37 14.59 1.06 5.43
CA LEU A 37 16.01 1.39 5.28
C LEU A 37 16.75 0.30 4.49
N GLU A 38 16.45 -0.97 4.71
CA GLU A 38 16.98 -2.11 3.94
C GLU A 38 16.61 -2.04 2.47
N CYS A 39 15.41 -1.55 2.16
CA CYS A 39 14.98 -1.28 0.80
C CYS A 39 15.64 -0.04 0.17
N GLY A 40 16.53 0.65 0.88
CA GLY A 40 17.27 1.80 0.39
C GLY A 40 16.52 3.14 0.49
N LEU A 41 15.39 3.19 1.20
CA LEU A 41 14.74 4.47 1.47
C LEU A 41 15.60 5.30 2.42
N LYS A 42 15.66 6.61 2.18
CA LYS A 42 16.46 7.53 2.97
C LYS A 42 15.68 8.07 4.16
N ALA A 43 16.20 7.95 5.36
CA ALA A 43 15.71 8.68 6.51
C ALA A 43 16.38 10.06 6.58
N GLU A 44 15.55 11.09 6.79
CA GLU A 44 16.01 12.42 7.15
C GLU A 44 16.51 12.48 8.60
N ARG A 45 15.86 11.69 9.45
CA ARG A 45 16.19 11.57 10.88
C ARG A 45 15.57 10.31 11.46
N VAL A 46 16.31 9.68 12.38
CA VAL A 46 15.79 8.59 13.20
C VAL A 46 15.80 9.02 14.65
N LEU A 47 14.71 8.76 15.37
CA LEU A 47 14.58 8.93 16.80
C LEU A 47 14.47 7.55 17.42
N ALA A 48 15.29 7.24 18.43
CA ALA A 48 15.19 5.97 19.12
C ALA A 48 15.43 6.15 20.63
N THR A 49 14.81 5.29 21.43
CA THR A 49 15.11 5.23 22.85
C THR A 49 16.41 4.47 23.09
N GLU A 50 17.09 4.79 24.20
CA GLU A 50 18.30 4.08 24.60
C GLU A 50 18.05 2.59 24.80
N GLU A 51 16.90 2.23 25.41
CA GLU A 51 16.46 0.84 25.59
C GLU A 51 16.34 0.09 24.26
N TRP A 52 15.76 0.73 23.25
CA TRP A 52 15.61 0.12 21.91
C TRP A 52 16.97 -0.12 21.25
N LEU A 53 17.88 0.86 21.33
CA LEU A 53 19.24 0.75 20.78
C LEU A 53 20.09 -0.30 21.48
N HIS A 54 19.88 -0.56 22.76
CA HIS A 54 20.57 -1.63 23.48
C HIS A 54 20.06 -3.03 23.13
N THR A 55 18.80 -3.15 22.73
CA THR A 55 18.17 -4.45 22.44
C THR A 55 18.15 -4.79 20.95
N HIS A 56 18.43 -3.82 20.08
CA HIS A 56 18.40 -3.98 18.63
C HIS A 56 19.67 -3.43 18.01
N GLU A 57 20.26 -4.16 17.08
CA GLU A 57 21.38 -3.68 16.29
C GLU A 57 20.90 -2.76 15.16
N PHE A 58 21.34 -1.49 15.18
CA PHE A 58 21.03 -0.51 14.15
C PHE A 58 22.25 -0.30 13.24
N LYS A 59 22.24 -0.89 12.04
CA LYS A 59 23.38 -0.95 11.10
C LYS A 59 23.36 0.10 9.99
N TYR A 60 22.36 0.99 9.99
CA TYR A 60 22.15 1.89 8.87
C TYR A 60 22.97 3.17 9.04
N ASN A 61 23.52 3.66 7.92
CA ASN A 61 24.27 4.93 7.89
C ASN A 61 23.30 6.13 7.91
N THR A 62 22.70 6.34 9.07
CA THR A 62 21.72 7.42 9.32
C THR A 62 21.89 7.94 10.73
N ASP A 63 21.85 9.26 10.89
CA ASP A 63 21.93 9.90 12.19
C ASP A 63 20.77 9.50 13.10
N VAL A 64 21.09 8.94 14.26
CA VAL A 64 20.11 8.58 15.29
C VAL A 64 20.16 9.62 16.41
N THR A 65 19.03 10.21 16.70
CA THR A 65 18.84 11.07 17.87
C THR A 65 18.27 10.22 19.00
N VAL A 66 19.02 10.06 20.08
CA VAL A 66 18.54 9.38 21.29
C VAL A 66 17.53 10.29 22.00
N VAL A 67 16.35 9.74 22.30
CA VAL A 67 15.25 10.44 22.96
C VAL A 67 14.72 9.63 24.13
N SER A 68 14.08 10.30 25.10
CA SER A 68 13.40 9.60 26.18
C SER A 68 12.10 8.95 25.68
N SER A 69 11.62 7.95 26.42
CA SER A 69 10.32 7.30 26.11
C SER A 69 9.16 8.30 26.13
N GLU A 70 9.23 9.32 26.99
CA GLU A 70 8.23 10.39 27.04
C GLU A 70 8.29 11.30 25.81
N GLU A 71 9.51 11.66 25.36
CA GLU A 71 9.69 12.45 24.13
C GLU A 71 9.21 11.69 22.89
N LEU A 72 9.54 10.39 22.81
CA LEU A 72 9.07 9.54 21.71
C LEU A 72 7.54 9.41 21.73
N LYS A 73 6.94 9.21 22.91
CA LYS A 73 5.48 9.12 23.06
C LYS A 73 4.75 10.37 22.60
N LYS A 74 5.33 11.56 22.86
CA LYS A 74 4.76 12.83 22.39
C LYS A 74 4.89 13.00 20.86
N ALA A 75 5.92 12.42 20.23
CA ALA A 75 6.16 12.50 18.80
C ALA A 75 5.43 11.43 17.99
N SER A 76 5.08 10.31 18.60
CA SER A 76 4.48 9.15 17.97
C SER A 76 3.00 9.34 17.65
N PHE A 77 2.55 8.78 16.52
CA PHE A 77 1.14 8.62 16.15
C PHE A 77 0.54 7.31 16.69
N LEU A 78 1.36 6.43 17.27
CA LEU A 78 0.90 5.19 17.86
C LEU A 78 0.47 5.40 19.32
N GLN A 79 -0.59 4.74 19.73
CA GLN A 79 -1.01 4.72 21.15
C GLN A 79 0.09 4.14 22.05
N THR A 80 0.79 3.11 21.56
CA THR A 80 1.92 2.46 22.22
C THR A 80 3.15 2.51 21.31
N PRO A 81 4.04 3.51 21.48
CA PRO A 81 5.27 3.62 20.70
C PRO A 81 6.18 2.42 20.90
N GLN A 82 6.88 2.02 19.85
CA GLN A 82 7.73 0.83 19.82
C GLN A 82 9.23 1.15 19.88
N GLY A 83 9.60 2.23 20.58
CA GLY A 83 11.00 2.57 20.85
C GLY A 83 11.75 3.27 19.71
N ILE A 84 11.26 3.27 18.49
CA ILE A 84 11.88 3.92 17.32
C ILE A 84 10.84 4.57 16.40
N LEU A 85 11.21 5.73 15.82
CA LEU A 85 10.46 6.49 14.84
C LEU A 85 11.43 7.09 13.83
N ALA A 86 11.11 7.05 12.54
CA ALA A 86 11.90 7.66 11.48
C ALA A 86 11.09 8.66 10.65
N LEU A 87 11.71 9.80 10.35
CA LEU A 87 11.29 10.71 9.29
C LEU A 87 11.90 10.23 7.98
N MET A 88 11.09 9.65 7.12
CA MET A 88 11.53 9.06 5.86
C MET A 88 11.25 10.01 4.70
N ARG A 89 12.15 10.06 3.70
CA ARG A 89 11.91 10.74 2.43
C ARG A 89 11.00 9.90 1.55
N GLN A 90 10.00 10.54 0.94
CA GLN A 90 9.15 9.88 -0.05
C GLN A 90 10.01 9.52 -1.27
N PRO A 91 9.99 8.24 -1.72
CA PRO A 91 10.69 7.87 -2.93
C PRO A 91 10.02 8.46 -4.16
N VAL A 92 10.82 8.79 -5.17
CA VAL A 92 10.34 9.25 -6.48
C VAL A 92 10.51 8.11 -7.47
N HIS A 93 9.41 7.61 -8.01
CA HIS A 93 9.42 6.55 -9.01
C HIS A 93 9.00 7.11 -10.37
N LYS A 94 9.64 6.60 -11.44
CA LYS A 94 9.18 6.88 -12.81
C LYS A 94 7.92 6.08 -13.09
N PHE A 95 6.88 6.74 -13.56
CA PHE A 95 5.63 6.09 -13.96
C PHE A 95 5.89 5.14 -15.13
N ASP A 96 5.46 3.88 -14.99
CA ASP A 96 5.66 2.84 -16.02
C ASP A 96 4.31 2.43 -16.61
N HIS A 97 3.99 2.93 -17.79
CA HIS A 97 2.78 2.58 -18.55
C HIS A 97 2.83 1.16 -19.12
N GLU A 98 4.03 0.60 -19.28
CA GLU A 98 4.23 -0.69 -19.94
C GLU A 98 4.27 -1.87 -18.96
N ALA A 99 4.37 -1.58 -17.65
CA ALA A 99 4.46 -2.62 -16.63
C ALA A 99 3.35 -3.68 -16.74
N PRO A 100 2.05 -3.33 -16.90
CA PRO A 100 0.99 -4.33 -16.99
C PRO A 100 1.04 -5.21 -18.23
N LYS A 101 1.74 -4.81 -19.29
CA LYS A 101 1.96 -5.65 -20.49
C LYS A 101 2.91 -6.81 -20.22
N ASN A 102 3.81 -6.65 -19.28
CA ASN A 102 4.92 -7.55 -19.02
C ASN A 102 4.77 -8.34 -17.70
N ARG A 103 4.07 -7.80 -16.73
CA ARG A 103 3.89 -8.38 -15.40
C ARG A 103 2.50 -8.07 -14.82
N LEU A 104 2.14 -8.80 -13.77
CA LEU A 104 0.89 -8.58 -13.06
C LEU A 104 1.00 -7.35 -12.17
N CYS A 105 0.05 -6.43 -12.31
CA CYS A 105 -0.04 -5.18 -11.55
C CYS A 105 -1.42 -5.06 -10.89
N LEU A 106 -1.55 -4.19 -9.89
CA LEU A 106 -2.84 -3.83 -9.29
C LEU A 106 -3.26 -2.42 -9.69
N ALA A 107 -4.56 -2.22 -9.85
CA ALA A 107 -5.20 -0.91 -9.86
C ALA A 107 -6.20 -0.84 -8.71
N LEU A 108 -6.19 0.28 -7.99
CA LEU A 108 -7.07 0.51 -6.85
C LEU A 108 -7.97 1.70 -7.14
N ASP A 109 -9.26 1.42 -7.26
CA ASP A 109 -10.25 2.43 -7.58
C ASP A 109 -11.04 2.84 -6.34
N GLY A 110 -10.63 3.94 -5.72
CA GLY A 110 -11.33 4.54 -4.58
C GLY A 110 -11.16 3.77 -3.26
N ILE A 111 -10.05 3.13 -3.02
CA ILE A 111 -9.75 2.50 -1.72
C ILE A 111 -9.50 3.59 -0.69
N GLN A 112 -10.49 3.89 0.16
CA GLN A 112 -10.47 5.04 1.07
C GLN A 112 -9.96 4.73 2.48
N ASP A 113 -10.07 3.47 2.94
CA ASP A 113 -9.54 3.10 4.26
C ASP A 113 -8.01 2.93 4.23
N PRO A 114 -7.26 3.70 5.06
CA PRO A 114 -5.81 3.59 5.12
C PRO A 114 -5.29 2.20 5.52
N GLY A 115 -6.04 1.49 6.35
CA GLY A 115 -5.69 0.13 6.78
C GLY A 115 -5.81 -0.88 5.63
N ASN A 116 -6.91 -0.79 4.83
CA ASN A 116 -7.09 -1.62 3.66
C ASN A 116 -6.00 -1.33 2.61
N LEU A 117 -5.71 -0.05 2.33
CA LEU A 117 -4.65 0.31 1.40
C LEU A 117 -3.30 -0.28 1.82
N GLY A 118 -2.90 -0.10 3.08
CA GLY A 118 -1.64 -0.64 3.59
C GLY A 118 -1.60 -2.17 3.56
N THR A 119 -2.71 -2.84 3.86
CA THR A 119 -2.82 -4.30 3.78
C THR A 119 -2.71 -4.79 2.34
N ILE A 120 -3.32 -4.09 1.37
CA ILE A 120 -3.20 -4.42 -0.06
C ILE A 120 -1.75 -4.29 -0.52
N VAL A 121 -1.03 -3.24 -0.11
CA VAL A 121 0.41 -3.09 -0.42
C VAL A 121 1.23 -4.27 0.11
N ARG A 122 0.93 -4.73 1.33
CA ARG A 122 1.58 -5.91 1.90
C ARG A 122 1.23 -7.20 1.15
N ILE A 123 -0.01 -7.34 0.68
CA ILE A 123 -0.44 -8.47 -0.15
C ILE A 123 0.28 -8.43 -1.50
N ALA A 124 0.39 -7.28 -2.13
CA ALA A 124 1.11 -7.10 -3.39
C ALA A 124 2.58 -7.55 -3.25
N ASP A 125 3.27 -7.11 -2.20
CA ASP A 125 4.63 -7.53 -1.87
C ASP A 125 4.73 -9.06 -1.73
N TRP A 126 3.81 -9.68 -0.99
CA TRP A 126 3.80 -11.13 -0.78
C TRP A 126 3.66 -11.93 -2.07
N PHE A 127 2.86 -11.42 -3.01
CA PHE A 127 2.62 -12.08 -4.29
C PHE A 127 3.52 -11.57 -5.43
N GLY A 128 4.57 -10.80 -5.14
CA GLY A 128 5.52 -10.31 -6.14
C GLY A 128 4.88 -9.39 -7.18
N ILE A 129 3.93 -8.55 -6.76
CA ILE A 129 3.33 -7.48 -7.55
C ILE A 129 4.01 -6.18 -7.15
N GLU A 130 4.80 -5.62 -8.03
CA GLU A 130 5.67 -4.48 -7.71
C GLU A 130 5.05 -3.12 -8.00
N GLU A 131 3.98 -3.04 -8.81
CA GLU A 131 3.31 -1.79 -9.15
C GLU A 131 1.84 -1.79 -8.76
N ILE A 132 1.45 -0.68 -8.13
CA ILE A 132 0.05 -0.37 -7.80
C ILE A 132 -0.29 1.00 -8.37
N TYR A 133 -1.38 1.07 -9.15
CA TYR A 133 -1.94 2.30 -9.70
C TYR A 133 -3.20 2.66 -8.92
N CYS A 134 -3.16 3.75 -8.19
CA CYS A 134 -4.27 4.23 -7.37
C CYS A 134 -5.02 5.36 -8.07
N SER A 135 -6.34 5.38 -8.00
CA SER A 135 -7.11 6.57 -8.32
C SER A 135 -6.79 7.70 -7.33
N GLU A 136 -7.01 8.94 -7.74
CA GLU A 136 -6.77 10.12 -6.88
C GLU A 136 -7.63 10.14 -5.61
N SER A 137 -8.75 9.40 -5.61
CA SER A 137 -9.67 9.23 -4.49
C SER A 137 -9.22 8.20 -3.46
N CYS A 138 -8.17 7.42 -3.73
CA CYS A 138 -7.59 6.49 -2.76
C CYS A 138 -6.97 7.23 -1.56
N ALA A 139 -6.91 6.53 -0.43
CA ALA A 139 -6.17 6.98 0.74
C ALA A 139 -4.71 7.30 0.37
N ASP A 140 -4.08 8.17 1.15
CA ASP A 140 -2.68 8.51 0.95
C ASP A 140 -1.77 7.39 1.51
N ILE A 141 -0.89 6.86 0.66
CA ILE A 141 0.05 5.79 1.03
C ILE A 141 0.99 6.20 2.16
N TYR A 142 1.31 7.49 2.27
CA TYR A 142 2.17 8.03 3.32
C TYR A 142 1.41 8.47 4.58
N ASN A 143 0.10 8.22 4.66
CA ASN A 143 -0.64 8.39 5.91
C ASN A 143 -0.04 7.46 6.99
N PRO A 144 0.20 7.93 8.23
CA PRO A 144 0.82 7.11 9.29
C PRO A 144 0.14 5.76 9.50
N LYS A 145 -1.20 5.71 9.45
CA LYS A 145 -1.97 4.46 9.56
C LYS A 145 -1.72 3.53 8.38
N THR A 146 -1.60 4.07 7.16
CA THR A 146 -1.28 3.27 5.96
C THR A 146 0.13 2.72 6.05
N VAL A 147 1.12 3.57 6.34
CA VAL A 147 2.52 3.17 6.48
C VAL A 147 2.65 2.03 7.49
N GLN A 148 2.01 2.17 8.66
CA GLN A 148 2.01 1.13 9.68
C GLN A 148 1.41 -0.19 9.18
N ALA A 149 0.31 -0.14 8.44
CA ALA A 149 -0.36 -1.33 7.91
C ALA A 149 0.46 -2.05 6.83
N THR A 150 1.38 -1.36 6.14
CA THR A 150 2.27 -1.99 5.15
C THR A 150 3.31 -2.91 5.78
N MET A 151 3.64 -2.73 7.05
CA MET A 151 4.68 -3.50 7.76
C MET A 151 6.03 -3.52 7.01
N GLY A 152 6.41 -2.38 6.40
CA GLY A 152 7.66 -2.23 5.63
C GLY A 152 7.57 -2.58 4.14
N ALA A 153 6.49 -3.21 3.66
CA ALA A 153 6.29 -3.55 2.25
C ALA A 153 6.34 -2.33 1.31
N LEU A 154 6.03 -1.13 1.83
CA LEU A 154 6.12 0.12 1.10
C LEU A 154 7.49 0.36 0.45
N GLY A 155 8.56 -0.19 1.01
CA GLY A 155 9.91 -0.06 0.45
C GLY A 155 10.13 -0.83 -0.85
N ARG A 156 9.28 -1.83 -1.15
CA ARG A 156 9.43 -2.73 -2.31
C ARG A 156 8.39 -2.49 -3.40
N ILE A 157 7.34 -1.73 -3.10
CA ILE A 157 6.21 -1.51 -4.02
C ILE A 157 6.24 -0.09 -4.55
N ARG A 158 6.12 0.07 -5.85
CA ARG A 158 5.96 1.35 -6.53
C ARG A 158 4.49 1.71 -6.62
N ILE A 159 4.10 2.83 -6.05
CA ILE A 159 2.71 3.25 -5.97
C ILE A 159 2.56 4.57 -6.71
N PHE A 160 1.62 4.59 -7.65
CA PHE A 160 1.35 5.73 -8.52
C PHE A 160 -0.09 6.19 -8.35
N TYR A 161 -0.30 7.49 -8.12
CA TYR A 161 -1.62 8.09 -8.17
C TYR A 161 -1.84 8.69 -9.54
N THR A 162 -2.97 8.31 -10.19
CA THR A 162 -3.26 8.72 -11.55
C THR A 162 -4.78 8.76 -11.80
N HIS A 163 -5.18 9.44 -12.87
CA HIS A 163 -6.54 9.32 -13.39
C HIS A 163 -6.70 7.95 -14.05
N LEU A 164 -7.23 6.97 -13.29
CA LEU A 164 -7.31 5.57 -13.72
C LEU A 164 -8.02 5.37 -15.06
N PRO A 165 -9.17 6.01 -15.38
CA PRO A 165 -9.82 5.83 -16.67
C PRO A 165 -8.89 6.16 -17.85
N SER A 166 -8.14 7.26 -17.77
CA SER A 166 -7.17 7.64 -18.81
C SER A 166 -6.01 6.65 -18.93
N PHE A 167 -5.52 6.14 -17.81
CA PHE A 167 -4.48 5.11 -17.80
C PHE A 167 -4.98 3.81 -18.45
N LEU A 168 -6.20 3.38 -18.10
CA LEU A 168 -6.83 2.18 -18.66
C LEU A 168 -7.07 2.29 -20.16
N GLU A 169 -7.52 3.46 -20.65
CA GLU A 169 -7.65 3.69 -22.09
C GLU A 169 -6.29 3.57 -22.81
N GLY A 170 -5.20 4.05 -22.20
CA GLY A 170 -3.85 3.97 -22.75
C GLY A 170 -3.28 2.56 -22.92
N ILE A 171 -3.79 1.57 -22.17
CA ILE A 171 -3.37 0.16 -22.25
C ILE A 171 -4.38 -0.75 -22.94
N LYS A 172 -5.50 -0.19 -23.41
CA LYS A 172 -6.59 -0.91 -24.06
C LYS A 172 -6.12 -1.70 -25.28
N GLY A 173 -6.60 -2.93 -25.43
CA GLY A 173 -6.27 -3.82 -26.54
C GLY A 173 -4.85 -4.40 -26.51
N THR A 174 -4.00 -3.98 -25.57
CA THR A 174 -2.62 -4.48 -25.44
C THR A 174 -2.36 -5.23 -24.14
N THR A 175 -3.23 -5.05 -23.16
CA THR A 175 -3.06 -5.57 -21.80
C THR A 175 -4.38 -6.14 -21.28
N PRO A 176 -4.42 -7.37 -20.75
CA PRO A 176 -5.62 -7.87 -20.13
C PRO A 176 -5.92 -7.09 -18.84
N VAL A 177 -7.17 -6.64 -18.72
CA VAL A 177 -7.68 -5.92 -17.54
C VAL A 177 -8.75 -6.76 -16.89
N TYR A 178 -8.50 -7.18 -15.66
CA TYR A 178 -9.37 -7.98 -14.82
C TYR A 178 -10.04 -7.08 -13.78
N GLY A 179 -11.34 -7.16 -13.64
CA GLY A 179 -12.06 -6.42 -12.60
C GLY A 179 -12.80 -7.37 -11.66
N THR A 180 -12.92 -7.00 -10.40
CA THR A 180 -13.62 -7.81 -9.39
C THR A 180 -15.04 -7.30 -9.20
N PHE A 181 -16.03 -8.16 -9.45
CA PHE A 181 -17.43 -7.82 -9.42
C PHE A 181 -18.26 -8.90 -8.74
N LEU A 182 -19.38 -8.50 -8.12
CA LEU A 182 -20.33 -9.46 -7.52
C LEU A 182 -21.15 -10.23 -8.59
N ASP A 183 -21.34 -9.61 -9.76
CA ASP A 183 -22.01 -10.17 -10.93
C ASP A 183 -21.01 -10.71 -11.98
N GLY A 184 -19.78 -10.95 -11.59
CA GLY A 184 -18.73 -11.51 -12.44
C GLY A 184 -18.86 -13.02 -12.60
N GLU A 185 -17.96 -13.58 -13.40
CA GLU A 185 -17.84 -15.02 -13.58
C GLU A 185 -16.90 -15.65 -12.54
N ASN A 186 -17.19 -16.90 -12.15
CA ASN A 186 -16.35 -17.61 -11.18
C ASN A 186 -14.90 -17.67 -11.64
N MET A 187 -14.01 -16.99 -10.89
CA MET A 187 -12.59 -16.84 -11.23
C MET A 187 -11.85 -18.19 -11.33
N TYR A 188 -12.28 -19.19 -10.62
CA TYR A 188 -11.61 -20.50 -10.59
C TYR A 188 -11.72 -21.27 -11.92
N GLY A 189 -12.73 -20.96 -12.74
CA GLY A 189 -12.93 -21.53 -14.08
C GLY A 189 -12.32 -20.72 -15.22
N LYS A 190 -11.76 -19.53 -14.94
CA LYS A 190 -11.22 -18.63 -15.97
C LYS A 190 -9.75 -18.92 -16.30
N GLU A 191 -9.35 -18.62 -17.52
CA GLU A 191 -7.93 -18.57 -17.88
C GLU A 191 -7.34 -17.22 -17.44
N LEU A 192 -6.49 -17.24 -16.42
CA LEU A 192 -5.83 -16.06 -15.87
C LEU A 192 -4.36 -16.04 -16.30
N GLN A 193 -3.92 -14.91 -16.86
CA GLN A 193 -2.55 -14.73 -17.28
C GLN A 193 -1.66 -14.24 -16.12
N ASN A 194 -0.37 -14.52 -16.18
CA ASN A 194 0.60 -14.04 -15.18
C ASN A 194 1.00 -12.57 -15.35
N LYS A 195 0.35 -11.86 -16.24
CA LYS A 195 0.52 -10.42 -16.55
C LYS A 195 -0.82 -9.76 -16.74
N GLY A 196 -0.86 -8.46 -16.68
CA GLY A 196 -2.08 -7.67 -16.81
C GLY A 196 -2.33 -6.80 -15.60
N LEU A 197 -3.51 -6.24 -15.53
CA LEU A 197 -3.93 -5.33 -14.48
C LEU A 197 -5.19 -5.86 -13.77
N ILE A 198 -5.12 -6.05 -12.47
CA ILE A 198 -6.27 -6.40 -11.64
C ILE A 198 -6.82 -5.15 -10.98
N ILE A 199 -8.07 -4.81 -11.23
CA ILE A 199 -8.75 -3.66 -10.60
C ILE A 199 -9.52 -4.14 -9.37
N MET A 200 -9.21 -3.54 -8.23
CA MET A 200 -9.97 -3.67 -6.98
C MET A 200 -10.73 -2.37 -6.74
N GLY A 201 -12.04 -2.50 -6.52
CA GLY A 201 -12.92 -1.36 -6.33
C GLY A 201 -13.10 -0.93 -4.88
N ASN A 202 -13.79 0.20 -4.69
CA ASN A 202 -14.20 0.74 -3.40
C ASN A 202 -15.06 -0.26 -2.63
N GLU A 203 -14.95 -0.28 -1.30
CA GLU A 203 -15.63 -1.23 -0.42
C GLU A 203 -17.16 -1.16 -0.50
N GLY A 204 -17.72 0.03 -0.70
CA GLY A 204 -19.16 0.24 -0.76
C GLY A 204 -19.73 0.41 -2.18
N LYS A 205 -18.92 0.92 -3.10
CA LYS A 205 -19.37 1.28 -4.46
C LYS A 205 -18.85 0.33 -5.55
N GLY A 206 -17.87 -0.51 -5.23
CA GLY A 206 -17.18 -1.34 -6.23
C GLY A 206 -16.28 -0.53 -7.15
N ILE A 207 -16.05 -1.05 -8.34
CA ILE A 207 -15.30 -0.39 -9.41
C ILE A 207 -16.21 0.65 -10.06
N SER A 208 -15.72 1.88 -10.28
CA SER A 208 -16.47 2.95 -10.94
C SER A 208 -16.86 2.58 -12.37
N GLU A 209 -17.97 3.12 -12.86
CA GLU A 209 -18.43 2.86 -14.23
C GLU A 209 -17.37 3.26 -15.27
N GLU A 210 -16.66 4.36 -15.02
CA GLU A 210 -15.58 4.84 -15.90
C GLU A 210 -14.40 3.85 -15.97
N CYS A 211 -14.09 3.13 -14.90
CA CYS A 211 -13.08 2.08 -14.91
C CYS A 211 -13.65 0.76 -15.44
N ALA A 212 -14.89 0.42 -15.10
CA ALA A 212 -15.53 -0.84 -15.44
C ALA A 212 -15.66 -1.08 -16.95
N GLN A 213 -15.85 -0.02 -17.76
CA GLN A 213 -15.92 -0.10 -19.24
C GLN A 213 -14.61 -0.55 -19.90
N HIS A 214 -13.48 -0.50 -19.17
CA HIS A 214 -12.16 -0.97 -19.66
C HIS A 214 -11.84 -2.40 -19.21
N VAL A 215 -12.69 -3.02 -18.39
CA VAL A 215 -12.49 -4.38 -17.91
C VAL A 215 -12.79 -5.38 -19.02
N CYS A 216 -11.82 -6.26 -19.31
CA CYS A 216 -11.97 -7.33 -20.29
C CYS A 216 -12.62 -8.57 -19.66
N GLU A 217 -12.25 -8.88 -18.41
CA GLU A 217 -12.70 -10.05 -17.68
C GLU A 217 -13.27 -9.65 -16.31
N ARG A 218 -14.56 -9.91 -16.10
CA ARG A 218 -15.23 -9.66 -14.83
C ARG A 218 -15.13 -10.91 -13.95
N LEU A 219 -14.40 -10.80 -12.85
CA LEU A 219 -14.11 -11.92 -11.95
C LEU A 219 -14.98 -11.87 -10.70
N PHE A 220 -15.44 -13.02 -10.28
CA PHE A 220 -16.20 -13.22 -9.04
C PHE A 220 -15.52 -14.26 -8.14
N ILE A 221 -15.43 -13.98 -6.85
CA ILE A 221 -15.02 -14.93 -5.82
C ILE A 221 -16.28 -15.60 -5.28
N PRO A 222 -16.54 -16.87 -5.61
CA PRO A 222 -17.77 -17.52 -5.17
C PRO A 222 -17.80 -17.75 -3.67
N ASN A 223 -18.97 -17.56 -3.06
CA ASN A 223 -19.27 -17.98 -1.70
C ASN A 223 -19.57 -19.49 -1.66
N TYR A 224 -19.55 -20.09 -0.47
CA TYR A 224 -19.88 -21.50 -0.31
C TYR A 224 -20.81 -21.74 0.90
N PRO A 225 -21.84 -22.61 0.73
CA PRO A 225 -22.38 -23.05 -0.56
C PRO A 225 -23.01 -21.84 -1.32
N GLN A 226 -23.06 -21.91 -2.64
CA GLN A 226 -23.48 -20.76 -3.49
C GLN A 226 -24.88 -20.23 -3.20
N GLU A 227 -25.81 -21.12 -2.76
CA GLU A 227 -27.20 -20.76 -2.45
C GLU A 227 -27.39 -20.19 -1.03
N ARG A 228 -26.33 -20.18 -0.21
CA ARG A 228 -26.42 -19.67 1.15
C ARG A 228 -26.42 -18.14 1.17
N SER A 229 -27.35 -17.56 1.91
CA SER A 229 -27.29 -16.13 2.26
C SER A 229 -26.01 -15.86 3.10
N THR A 230 -25.18 -14.95 2.62
CA THR A 230 -23.92 -14.52 3.24
C THR A 230 -23.86 -13.01 3.36
N SER A 231 -22.76 -12.45 3.87
CA SER A 231 -22.47 -11.03 3.72
C SER A 231 -22.43 -10.64 2.24
N GLU A 232 -22.83 -9.42 1.91
CA GLU A 232 -22.90 -8.92 0.53
C GLU A 232 -21.54 -8.95 -0.17
N SER A 233 -20.45 -8.72 0.55
CA SER A 233 -19.09 -8.70 -0.01
C SER A 233 -18.04 -9.11 1.01
N LEU A 234 -16.86 -9.45 0.52
CA LEU A 234 -15.64 -9.59 1.31
C LEU A 234 -14.98 -8.22 1.52
N ASN A 235 -14.25 -8.09 2.62
CA ASN A 235 -13.32 -6.97 2.77
C ASN A 235 -12.37 -6.92 1.57
N VAL A 236 -12.11 -5.71 1.04
CA VAL A 236 -11.36 -5.52 -0.21
C VAL A 236 -9.93 -6.07 -0.13
N SER A 237 -9.24 -5.94 1.01
CA SER A 237 -7.89 -6.50 1.15
C SER A 237 -7.93 -8.05 1.19
N THR A 238 -8.94 -8.64 1.80
CA THR A 238 -9.16 -10.10 1.78
C THR A 238 -9.45 -10.59 0.36
N ALA A 239 -10.34 -9.91 -0.37
CA ALA A 239 -10.62 -10.23 -1.77
C ALA A 239 -9.34 -10.11 -2.63
N THR A 240 -8.54 -9.06 -2.42
CA THR A 240 -7.24 -8.90 -3.09
C THR A 240 -6.32 -10.08 -2.86
N ALA A 241 -6.21 -10.56 -1.60
CA ALA A 241 -5.35 -11.69 -1.29
C ALA A 241 -5.80 -12.98 -2.01
N ILE A 242 -7.11 -13.25 -2.05
CA ILE A 242 -7.66 -14.43 -2.72
C ILE A 242 -7.39 -14.36 -4.23
N ILE A 243 -7.65 -13.21 -4.85
CA ILE A 243 -7.43 -13.00 -6.29
C ILE A 243 -5.94 -13.14 -6.63
N CYS A 244 -5.06 -12.44 -5.94
CA CYS A 244 -3.61 -12.54 -6.17
C CYS A 244 -3.09 -13.96 -5.98
N SER A 245 -3.58 -14.66 -4.96
CA SER A 245 -3.25 -16.08 -4.73
C SER A 245 -3.64 -16.96 -5.91
N GLU A 246 -4.85 -16.77 -6.46
CA GLU A 246 -5.31 -17.57 -7.60
C GLU A 246 -4.50 -17.30 -8.87
N PHE A 247 -4.17 -16.04 -9.15
CA PHE A 247 -3.28 -15.70 -10.27
C PHE A 247 -1.91 -16.37 -10.14
N ARG A 248 -1.33 -16.39 -8.94
CA ARG A 248 0.00 -16.98 -8.70
C ARG A 248 -0.03 -18.51 -8.64
N ARG A 249 -1.09 -19.11 -8.08
CA ARG A 249 -1.25 -20.57 -8.02
C ARG A 249 -1.15 -21.23 -9.40
N ARG A 250 -1.55 -20.53 -10.45
CA ARG A 250 -1.58 -21.08 -11.81
C ARG A 250 -0.22 -21.11 -12.51
N ILE A 251 0.79 -20.48 -11.93
CA ILE A 251 2.15 -20.44 -12.50
C ILE A 251 3.17 -21.16 -11.61
N LEU A 252 2.73 -21.68 -10.47
CA LEU A 252 3.51 -22.59 -9.62
C LEU A 252 3.28 -24.04 -10.04
#